data_bd27292a750d1d6c389c753ddc3e41a8
#
_entry.id   bd27292a750d1d6c389c753ddc3e41a8
#
_cell.length_a   1.000
_cell.length_b   1.000
_cell.length_c   1.000
_cell.angle_alpha   90.00
_cell.angle_beta   90.00
_cell.angle_gamma   90.00
#
_symmetry.space_group_name_H-M   'P 1'
#
loop_
_entity.id
_entity.type
_entity.pdbx_description
1 polymer ?
#
loop_
_entity_poly.entity_id
_entity_poly.type
_entity_poly.pdbx_seq_one_letter_code
_entity_poly.pdbx_strand_id
1 'polypeptide(L)'
;MIRPYLEKFFQFGIYLSIYILLADILHVPGFLAVAVIIVIFLILQSRIQPPVRSLISRRFYPHITTIENTLQEFNFQLNQIVDHQELLNKYQSVFERILAHGPWILYINNENRFQRYRSYPETLAELLPPLLEIKTDSDQRLLQPAEGLLIQSAQVSPFKKENLDTVLSIPGKNRKVALVFSKARNFDFITKKSTAALAERVITKSGQILENTLLYLDVFQKNLQINKLFEVSQQILSSLNTEKILNFLLQALSEVVSFDAGVIFLFDQDSRNLIRKVSKGYDQDVDLTLKVGQGACGWVAQNKQISLLEDVKKSAQYYPVRQETLSQVALPLLFQNELIGVLCLESNQLGYFTSRSLELLNIFAMQAASALNNAKQFEIFLTKQSLEHELLKAGKVQKVLLPSHPPSFNNLNISFAHLASKMVSGDLFDLVPMDDQMLGVIIGDVSGKGAHAAIMMSLILAGFRAFKKSALTVCEIVARLNNLLEESVSEGNYATLVYLTLSTRENKMIFTNAGHNPPILLHADGSTEKLMGGGIIIGYLPNQIYTQITKSFQKGDILFCYTDGLTEAINLDGIEFGEERLLQILKKNGHLNSYQLKNLILEEVHNFTRMKEFNDDLTIVIVKYT
;
A
#
# COMPACT_ATOMS: atom_id res chain seq x y z
N MET A 1 55.25 -38.93 1.80
CA MET A 1 55.54 -39.94 0.79
C MET A 1 55.48 -41.38 1.34
N ILE A 2 55.83 -41.64 2.57
CA ILE A 2 55.94 -43.01 3.11
C ILE A 2 54.58 -43.68 3.41
N ARG A 3 53.56 -42.93 3.81
CA ARG A 3 52.24 -43.45 4.19
C ARG A 3 51.58 -44.41 3.16
N PRO A 4 51.49 -44.10 1.89
CA PRO A 4 50.87 -45.00 0.92
C PRO A 4 51.68 -46.28 0.69
N TYR A 5 53.01 -46.25 0.93
CA TYR A 5 53.87 -47.46 0.85
C TYR A 5 53.71 -48.35 2.08
N LEU A 6 53.59 -47.79 3.27
CA LEU A 6 53.29 -48.50 4.51
C LEU A 6 51.90 -49.17 4.43
N GLU A 7 50.88 -48.47 3.97
CA GLU A 7 49.55 -49.04 3.75
C GLU A 7 49.58 -50.24 2.79
N LYS A 8 50.29 -50.09 1.66
CA LYS A 8 50.47 -51.18 0.68
C LYS A 8 51.28 -52.32 1.25
N PHE A 9 52.31 -52.06 2.05
CA PHE A 9 53.14 -53.11 2.67
C PHE A 9 52.32 -53.93 3.65
N PHE A 10 51.52 -53.32 4.51
CA PHE A 10 50.63 -54.06 5.42
C PHE A 10 49.57 -54.87 4.71
N GLN A 11 48.97 -54.31 3.65
CA GLN A 11 48.05 -55.05 2.78
C GLN A 11 48.71 -56.25 2.13
N PHE A 12 49.89 -56.03 1.57
CA PHE A 12 50.67 -57.14 0.95
C PHE A 12 50.95 -58.26 1.96
N GLY A 13 51.35 -57.93 3.20
CA GLY A 13 51.59 -58.93 4.25
C GLY A 13 50.33 -59.76 4.58
N ILE A 14 49.16 -59.12 4.63
CA ILE A 14 47.89 -59.83 4.89
C ILE A 14 47.55 -60.77 3.72
N TYR A 15 47.68 -60.32 2.48
CA TYR A 15 47.39 -61.18 1.30
C TYR A 15 48.37 -62.29 1.13
N LEU A 16 49.66 -62.08 1.44
CA LEU A 16 50.68 -63.11 1.44
C LEU A 16 50.39 -64.19 2.49
N SER A 17 49.94 -63.77 3.68
CA SER A 17 49.55 -64.73 4.74
C SER A 17 48.32 -65.56 4.32
N ILE A 18 47.33 -64.96 3.68
CA ILE A 18 46.18 -65.69 3.11
C ILE A 18 46.59 -66.65 2.01
N TYR A 19 47.51 -66.22 1.14
CA TYR A 19 48.03 -67.09 0.08
C TYR A 19 48.73 -68.32 0.64
N ILE A 20 49.64 -68.17 1.61
CA ILE A 20 50.33 -69.26 2.28
C ILE A 20 49.32 -70.21 2.94
N LEU A 21 48.32 -69.68 3.63
CA LEU A 21 47.26 -70.48 4.26
C LEU A 21 46.50 -71.32 3.20
N LEU A 22 46.14 -70.76 2.11
CA LEU A 22 45.38 -71.43 1.05
C LEU A 22 46.25 -72.46 0.28
N ALA A 23 47.48 -72.09 -0.08
CA ALA A 23 48.34 -72.91 -0.95
C ALA A 23 49.04 -74.01 -0.12
N ASP A 24 49.63 -73.67 1.00
CA ASP A 24 50.49 -74.59 1.75
C ASP A 24 49.77 -75.39 2.85
N ILE A 25 48.74 -74.78 3.50
CA ILE A 25 48.00 -75.41 4.58
C ILE A 25 46.78 -76.19 4.12
N LEU A 26 46.00 -75.57 3.17
CA LEU A 26 44.76 -76.17 2.67
C LEU A 26 44.94 -76.90 1.33
N HIS A 27 46.18 -76.99 0.75
CA HIS A 27 46.54 -77.67 -0.51
C HIS A 27 45.68 -77.25 -1.73
N VAL A 28 45.26 -75.96 -1.74
CA VAL A 28 44.51 -75.43 -2.90
C VAL A 28 45.47 -75.16 -4.04
N PRO A 29 45.16 -75.58 -5.29
CA PRO A 29 46.00 -75.25 -6.46
C PRO A 29 46.32 -73.78 -6.57
N GLY A 30 47.63 -73.45 -6.83
CA GLY A 30 48.12 -72.07 -6.78
C GLY A 30 47.30 -71.05 -7.59
N PHE A 31 46.80 -71.46 -8.79
CA PHE A 31 45.96 -70.56 -9.59
C PHE A 31 44.57 -70.26 -8.94
N LEU A 32 43.99 -71.25 -8.22
CA LEU A 32 42.75 -71.11 -7.52
C LEU A 32 42.95 -70.26 -6.25
N ALA A 33 44.10 -70.42 -5.54
CA ALA A 33 44.47 -69.61 -4.40
C ALA A 33 44.61 -68.14 -4.80
N VAL A 34 45.23 -67.84 -5.93
CA VAL A 34 45.31 -66.47 -6.47
C VAL A 34 43.92 -65.91 -6.83
N ALA A 35 43.07 -66.75 -7.49
CA ALA A 35 41.71 -66.32 -7.82
C ALA A 35 40.87 -66.00 -6.55
N VAL A 36 40.99 -66.84 -5.52
CA VAL A 36 40.32 -66.60 -4.22
C VAL A 36 40.85 -65.34 -3.53
N ILE A 37 42.17 -65.07 -3.59
CA ILE A 37 42.76 -63.85 -3.06
C ILE A 37 42.25 -62.60 -3.81
N ILE A 38 42.10 -62.66 -5.16
CA ILE A 38 41.53 -61.54 -5.91
C ILE A 38 40.08 -61.29 -5.52
N VAL A 39 39.29 -62.34 -5.33
CA VAL A 39 37.90 -62.20 -4.88
C VAL A 39 37.86 -61.66 -3.44
N ILE A 40 38.69 -62.18 -2.55
CA ILE A 40 38.82 -61.65 -1.18
C ILE A 40 39.32 -60.21 -1.21
N PHE A 41 40.24 -59.84 -2.08
CA PHE A 41 40.71 -58.47 -2.29
C PHE A 41 39.56 -57.54 -2.63
N LEU A 42 38.77 -57.92 -3.66
CA LEU A 42 37.63 -57.11 -4.11
C LEU A 42 36.55 -56.96 -3.00
N ILE A 43 36.27 -58.04 -2.27
CA ILE A 43 35.26 -58.02 -1.19
C ILE A 43 35.75 -57.28 0.08
N LEU A 44 37.02 -57.46 0.45
CA LEU A 44 37.58 -56.90 1.68
C LEU A 44 38.20 -55.50 1.49
N GLN A 45 38.48 -55.09 0.25
CA GLN A 45 39.06 -53.79 -0.01
C GLN A 45 38.26 -52.66 0.63
N SER A 46 36.95 -52.76 0.59
CA SER A 46 36.07 -51.77 1.21
C SER A 46 35.98 -51.87 2.74
N ARG A 47 36.25 -53.08 3.32
CA ARG A 47 36.11 -53.32 4.77
C ARG A 47 37.44 -53.29 5.54
N ILE A 48 38.55 -53.73 4.93
CA ILE A 48 39.87 -53.80 5.61
C ILE A 48 40.68 -52.50 5.42
N GLN A 49 40.56 -51.85 4.25
CA GLN A 49 41.32 -50.61 4.01
C GLN A 49 41.05 -49.50 5.05
N PRO A 50 39.81 -49.21 5.45
CA PRO A 50 39.56 -48.17 6.42
C PRO A 50 40.19 -48.42 7.82
N PRO A 51 40.04 -49.62 8.47
CA PRO A 51 40.64 -49.86 9.74
C PRO A 51 42.17 -49.92 9.71
N VAL A 52 42.79 -50.50 8.68
CA VAL A 52 44.27 -50.54 8.51
C VAL A 52 44.80 -49.10 8.33
N ARG A 53 44.15 -48.29 7.52
CA ARG A 53 44.49 -46.89 7.34
C ARG A 53 44.36 -46.08 8.64
N SER A 54 43.31 -46.34 9.40
CA SER A 54 43.08 -45.71 10.71
C SER A 54 44.17 -46.10 11.72
N LEU A 55 44.59 -47.38 11.76
CA LEU A 55 45.62 -47.87 12.69
C LEU A 55 47.00 -47.28 12.37
N ILE A 56 47.38 -47.26 11.07
CA ILE A 56 48.64 -46.64 10.62
C ILE A 56 48.63 -45.15 10.89
N SER A 57 47.53 -44.46 10.64
CA SER A 57 47.39 -43.02 10.85
C SER A 57 47.55 -42.68 12.37
N ARG A 58 46.88 -43.41 13.25
CA ARG A 58 46.95 -43.18 14.72
C ARG A 58 48.34 -43.46 15.29
N ARG A 59 49.03 -44.46 14.77
CA ARG A 59 50.35 -44.87 15.33
C ARG A 59 51.52 -44.04 14.78
N PHE A 60 51.51 -43.73 13.51
CA PHE A 60 52.65 -43.10 12.84
C PHE A 60 52.46 -41.62 12.51
N TYR A 61 51.19 -41.14 12.50
CA TYR A 61 50.87 -39.74 12.14
C TYR A 61 49.79 -39.15 13.07
N PRO A 62 50.00 -39.16 14.39
CA PRO A 62 48.97 -38.74 15.37
C PRO A 62 48.50 -37.28 15.14
N HIS A 63 49.39 -36.36 14.80
CA HIS A 63 49.05 -34.94 14.51
C HIS A 63 48.11 -34.80 13.32
N ILE A 64 48.30 -35.55 12.24
CA ILE A 64 47.45 -35.48 11.07
C ILE A 64 46.06 -36.01 11.36
N THR A 65 45.99 -37.11 12.08
CA THR A 65 44.73 -37.73 12.48
C THR A 65 43.94 -36.82 13.43
N THR A 66 44.62 -36.12 14.33
CA THR A 66 44.01 -35.16 15.24
C THR A 66 43.39 -33.99 14.47
N ILE A 67 44.10 -33.44 13.47
CA ILE A 67 43.60 -32.36 12.63
C ILE A 67 42.39 -32.82 11.79
N GLU A 68 42.46 -34.00 11.16
CA GLU A 68 41.32 -34.53 10.38
C GLU A 68 40.08 -34.76 11.24
N ASN A 69 40.26 -35.38 12.44
CA ASN A 69 39.17 -35.64 13.37
C ASN A 69 38.58 -34.34 13.93
N THR A 70 39.41 -33.37 14.30
CA THR A 70 38.95 -32.05 14.79
C THR A 70 38.10 -31.33 13.76
N LEU A 71 38.45 -31.44 12.47
CA LEU A 71 37.71 -30.78 11.41
C LEU A 71 36.42 -31.51 11.01
N GLN A 72 36.41 -32.85 11.08
CA GLN A 72 35.18 -33.60 10.85
C GLN A 72 34.18 -33.35 11.98
N GLU A 73 34.66 -33.33 13.24
CA GLU A 73 33.86 -32.99 14.40
C GLU A 73 33.31 -31.55 14.30
N PHE A 74 34.15 -30.61 13.91
CA PHE A 74 33.76 -29.23 13.67
C PHE A 74 32.72 -29.10 12.56
N ASN A 75 32.91 -29.77 11.42
CA ASN A 75 31.97 -29.75 10.30
C ASN A 75 30.59 -30.32 10.68
N PHE A 76 30.57 -31.35 11.57
CA PHE A 76 29.32 -31.94 12.07
C PHE A 76 28.60 -30.96 13.02
N GLN A 77 29.35 -30.34 13.91
CA GLN A 77 28.81 -29.41 14.90
C GLN A 77 28.31 -28.12 14.27
N LEU A 78 28.94 -27.63 13.17
CA LEU A 78 28.51 -26.42 12.44
C LEU A 78 27.08 -26.49 11.93
N ASN A 79 26.58 -27.66 11.56
CA ASN A 79 25.21 -27.85 11.09
C ASN A 79 24.15 -27.74 12.20
N GLN A 80 24.57 -27.68 13.47
CA GLN A 80 23.70 -27.64 14.67
C GLN A 80 23.76 -26.31 15.42
N ILE A 81 24.70 -25.43 15.06
CA ILE A 81 24.92 -24.15 15.75
C ILE A 81 24.01 -23.09 15.20
N VAL A 82 23.23 -22.49 16.07
CA VAL A 82 22.34 -21.36 15.76
C VAL A 82 22.93 -20.04 16.28
N ASP A 83 23.85 -20.09 17.26
CA ASP A 83 24.42 -18.89 17.87
C ASP A 83 25.80 -18.54 17.28
N HIS A 84 25.92 -17.26 16.88
CA HIS A 84 27.11 -16.64 16.29
C HIS A 84 28.34 -16.75 17.22
N GLN A 85 28.16 -16.50 18.51
CA GLN A 85 29.26 -16.50 19.52
C GLN A 85 29.79 -17.90 19.75
N GLU A 86 28.91 -18.89 19.77
CA GLU A 86 29.28 -20.30 19.91
C GLU A 86 30.09 -20.81 18.70
N LEU A 87 29.68 -20.39 17.48
CA LEU A 87 30.40 -20.73 16.25
C LEU A 87 31.84 -20.20 16.27
N LEU A 88 32.01 -18.94 16.60
CA LEU A 88 33.31 -18.29 16.62
C LEU A 88 34.20 -18.82 17.74
N ASN A 89 33.65 -19.20 18.89
CA ASN A 89 34.40 -19.88 19.97
C ASN A 89 34.89 -21.27 19.55
N LYS A 90 34.09 -22.00 18.77
CA LYS A 90 34.51 -23.29 18.20
C LYS A 90 35.59 -23.11 17.13
N TYR A 91 35.53 -22.05 16.31
CA TYR A 91 36.62 -21.70 15.42
C TYR A 91 37.93 -21.46 16.18
N GLN A 92 37.87 -20.72 17.29
CA GLN A 92 39.02 -20.50 18.16
C GLN A 92 39.62 -21.83 18.63
N SER A 93 38.84 -22.77 19.16
CA SER A 93 39.32 -24.04 19.65
C SER A 93 40.00 -24.89 18.56
N VAL A 94 39.54 -24.79 17.34
CA VAL A 94 40.16 -25.46 16.16
C VAL A 94 41.52 -24.82 15.84
N PHE A 95 41.63 -23.50 15.83
CA PHE A 95 42.92 -22.82 15.58
C PHE A 95 43.91 -23.06 16.72
N GLU A 96 43.50 -23.06 18.00
CA GLU A 96 44.34 -23.41 19.15
C GLU A 96 44.91 -24.80 19.00
N ARG A 97 44.13 -25.78 18.60
CA ARG A 97 44.58 -27.17 18.36
C ARG A 97 45.50 -27.31 17.15
N ILE A 98 45.28 -26.54 16.09
CA ILE A 98 46.07 -26.59 14.85
C ILE A 98 47.38 -25.82 15.00
N LEU A 99 47.38 -24.64 15.63
CA LEU A 99 48.54 -23.76 15.75
C LEU A 99 49.41 -24.03 16.97
N ALA A 100 49.11 -25.08 17.75
CA ALA A 100 49.91 -25.66 18.83
C ALA A 100 50.73 -24.66 19.67
N HIS A 101 50.04 -23.87 20.54
CA HIS A 101 50.61 -23.07 21.63
C HIS A 101 51.55 -21.88 21.29
N GLY A 102 51.61 -21.47 20.04
CA GLY A 102 52.36 -20.25 19.66
C GLY A 102 51.45 -19.00 19.67
N PRO A 103 52.00 -17.78 19.70
CA PRO A 103 51.25 -16.57 19.60
C PRO A 103 50.57 -16.47 18.20
N TRP A 104 49.29 -16.13 18.22
CA TRP A 104 48.51 -15.94 17.00
C TRP A 104 47.41 -14.88 17.21
N ILE A 105 46.96 -14.26 16.12
CA ILE A 105 45.85 -13.33 16.09
C ILE A 105 45.00 -13.58 14.85
N LEU A 106 43.69 -13.62 15.06
CA LEU A 106 42.70 -13.86 14.04
C LEU A 106 41.93 -12.58 13.73
N TYR A 107 41.90 -12.21 12.47
CA TYR A 107 41.03 -11.17 11.90
C TYR A 107 40.02 -11.80 10.98
N ILE A 108 38.78 -11.35 11.08
CA ILE A 108 37.67 -11.80 10.21
C ILE A 108 37.27 -10.65 9.31
N ASN A 109 37.07 -10.94 8.02
CA ASN A 109 36.62 -9.96 7.03
C ASN A 109 35.13 -9.66 7.17
N ASN A 110 34.83 -8.41 7.48
CA ASN A 110 33.47 -7.87 7.47
C ASN A 110 33.45 -6.68 6.49
N GLU A 111 32.72 -6.80 5.37
CA GLU A 111 32.54 -5.75 4.34
C GLU A 111 33.83 -5.09 3.88
N ASN A 112 34.88 -5.88 3.55
CA ASN A 112 36.23 -5.42 3.14
C ASN A 112 37.09 -4.77 4.25
N ARG A 113 36.66 -4.88 5.50
CA ARG A 113 37.46 -4.52 6.67
C ARG A 113 37.73 -5.75 7.50
N PHE A 114 38.97 -5.96 7.93
CA PHE A 114 39.31 -7.07 8.79
C PHE A 114 39.23 -6.64 10.26
N GLN A 115 38.19 -7.12 10.95
CA GLN A 115 38.01 -6.88 12.38
C GLN A 115 38.73 -7.94 13.19
N ARG A 116 39.51 -7.52 14.21
CA ARG A 116 40.14 -8.44 15.15
C ARG A 116 39.07 -9.21 15.89
N TYR A 117 39.22 -10.54 15.88
CA TYR A 117 38.28 -11.39 16.58
C TYR A 117 38.89 -11.96 17.87
N ARG A 118 40.08 -12.57 17.78
CA ARG A 118 40.79 -13.19 18.94
C ARG A 118 42.29 -13.12 18.76
N SER A 119 43.00 -13.16 19.90
CA SER A 119 44.46 -13.25 19.96
C SER A 119 44.87 -14.21 21.08
N TYR A 120 46.05 -14.83 20.95
CA TYR A 120 46.68 -15.63 21.97
C TYR A 120 48.17 -15.27 22.05
N PRO A 121 48.71 -14.92 23.20
CA PRO A 121 47.98 -14.61 24.44
C PRO A 121 47.11 -13.35 24.30
N GLU A 122 46.12 -13.18 25.19
CA GLU A 122 45.17 -12.04 25.14
C GLU A 122 45.88 -10.68 25.23
N THR A 123 47.05 -10.61 25.86
CA THR A 123 47.90 -9.39 25.94
C THR A 123 48.28 -8.84 24.55
N LEU A 124 48.34 -9.65 23.52
CA LEU A 124 48.54 -9.23 22.11
C LEU A 124 47.42 -8.32 21.61
N ALA A 125 46.25 -8.39 22.20
CA ALA A 125 45.11 -7.53 21.83
C ALA A 125 45.36 -6.05 22.15
N GLU A 126 46.15 -5.74 23.18
CA GLU A 126 46.45 -4.35 23.57
C GLU A 126 47.48 -3.70 22.64
N LEU A 127 48.31 -4.49 21.98
CA LEU A 127 49.46 -4.06 21.20
C LEU A 127 49.13 -3.92 19.68
N LEU A 128 48.04 -4.47 19.22
CA LEU A 128 47.71 -4.54 17.80
C LEU A 128 46.35 -3.90 17.49
N PRO A 129 46.19 -3.33 16.28
CA PRO A 129 45.00 -2.55 15.92
C PRO A 129 43.71 -3.42 15.98
N PRO A 130 42.57 -2.87 16.49
CA PRO A 130 41.31 -3.57 16.53
C PRO A 130 40.70 -3.76 15.13
N LEU A 131 41.05 -2.86 14.18
CA LEU A 131 40.58 -2.88 12.81
C LEU A 131 41.76 -2.77 11.86
N LEU A 132 41.85 -3.68 10.91
CA LEU A 132 42.84 -3.69 9.87
C LEU A 132 42.22 -3.12 8.59
N GLU A 133 42.50 -1.86 8.28
CA GLU A 133 42.14 -1.24 7.01
C GLU A 133 43.28 -1.44 5.99
N ILE A 134 42.94 -2.02 4.86
CA ILE A 134 43.90 -2.27 3.78
C ILE A 134 43.91 -1.06 2.86
N LYS A 135 44.88 -0.14 3.06
CA LYS A 135 44.91 1.17 2.39
C LYS A 135 45.97 1.32 1.29
N THR A 136 46.93 0.40 1.18
CA THR A 136 48.08 0.55 0.27
C THR A 136 48.12 -0.56 -0.79
N ASP A 137 48.80 -0.30 -1.95
CA ASP A 137 48.99 -1.29 -3.01
C ASP A 137 49.73 -2.57 -2.53
N SER A 138 50.61 -2.44 -1.55
CA SER A 138 51.26 -3.58 -0.89
C SER A 138 50.28 -4.40 -0.04
N ASP A 139 49.24 -3.76 0.53
CA ASP A 139 48.21 -4.41 1.34
C ASP A 139 47.12 -5.05 0.45
N GLN A 140 46.94 -4.56 -0.80
CA GLN A 140 46.00 -5.16 -1.75
C GLN A 140 46.36 -6.60 -2.09
N ARG A 141 47.65 -7.01 -1.97
CA ARG A 141 48.07 -8.41 -2.11
C ARG A 141 47.42 -9.31 -1.03
N LEU A 142 47.04 -8.74 0.10
CA LEU A 142 46.28 -9.46 1.14
C LEU A 142 44.83 -9.75 0.71
N LEU A 143 44.30 -8.96 -0.23
CA LEU A 143 42.91 -9.10 -0.74
C LEU A 143 42.79 -9.89 -2.04
N GLN A 144 43.86 -9.92 -2.88
CA GLN A 144 43.82 -10.68 -4.13
C GLN A 144 43.75 -12.19 -3.85
N PRO A 145 43.03 -12.98 -4.67
CA PRO A 145 43.12 -14.43 -4.63
C PRO A 145 44.57 -14.82 -4.98
N ALA A 146 45.41 -14.97 -3.94
CA ALA A 146 46.83 -15.24 -4.14
C ALA A 146 47.06 -16.73 -4.44
N GLU A 147 47.98 -16.96 -5.34
CA GLU A 147 48.66 -18.24 -5.50
C GLU A 147 49.44 -18.53 -4.18
N GLY A 148 48.79 -19.24 -3.25
CA GLY A 148 49.41 -19.71 -2.00
C GLY A 148 48.71 -19.21 -0.71
N LEU A 149 48.73 -20.08 0.30
CA LEU A 149 48.09 -19.86 1.59
C LEU A 149 48.88 -18.97 2.54
N LEU A 150 50.19 -18.83 2.34
CA LEU A 150 51.10 -18.11 3.22
C LEU A 150 51.64 -16.85 2.55
N ILE A 151 51.57 -15.74 3.25
CA ILE A 151 52.13 -14.46 2.85
C ILE A 151 53.15 -14.03 3.92
N GLN A 152 54.38 -13.63 3.50
CA GLN A 152 55.33 -13.07 4.44
C GLN A 152 54.88 -11.69 4.89
N SER A 153 54.70 -11.50 6.18
CA SER A 153 54.18 -10.29 6.80
C SER A 153 55.17 -9.16 6.90
N ALA A 154 56.36 -9.30 6.30
CA ALA A 154 57.46 -8.30 6.37
C ALA A 154 57.04 -6.89 5.91
N GLN A 155 55.86 -6.72 5.37
CA GLN A 155 55.35 -5.46 4.83
C GLN A 155 54.27 -4.79 5.71
N VAL A 156 53.70 -5.48 6.75
CA VAL A 156 52.65 -4.91 7.62
C VAL A 156 53.27 -4.44 8.95
N SER A 157 53.47 -3.15 9.07
CA SER A 157 54.30 -2.51 10.11
C SER A 157 53.98 -2.87 11.58
N PRO A 158 52.70 -2.98 12.04
CA PRO A 158 52.47 -3.25 13.48
C PRO A 158 52.81 -4.67 13.90
N PHE A 159 52.74 -5.65 13.02
CA PHE A 159 52.89 -7.08 13.37
C PHE A 159 54.36 -7.53 13.51
N LYS A 160 55.27 -6.80 12.83
CA LYS A 160 56.71 -7.10 12.88
C LYS A 160 57.35 -6.85 14.24
N LYS A 161 56.85 -5.89 15.01
CA LYS A 161 57.33 -5.61 16.37
C LYS A 161 57.04 -6.74 17.34
N GLU A 162 55.95 -7.50 17.10
CA GLU A 162 55.51 -8.59 17.96
C GLU A 162 55.97 -9.98 17.46
N ASN A 163 56.95 -10.02 16.54
CA ASN A 163 57.42 -11.27 15.93
C ASN A 163 56.35 -12.13 15.26
N LEU A 164 55.30 -11.50 14.76
CA LEU A 164 54.25 -12.15 13.93
C LEU A 164 54.64 -11.93 12.44
N ASP A 165 55.59 -12.76 11.99
CA ASP A 165 56.28 -12.58 10.72
C ASP A 165 55.57 -13.24 9.51
N THR A 166 54.52 -14.00 9.76
CA THR A 166 53.80 -14.75 8.72
C THR A 166 52.32 -14.65 8.89
N VAL A 167 51.59 -14.53 7.76
CA VAL A 167 50.16 -14.45 7.67
C VAL A 167 49.62 -15.67 6.94
N LEU A 168 48.71 -16.36 7.56
CA LEU A 168 47.90 -17.38 6.91
C LEU A 168 46.60 -16.74 6.40
N SER A 169 46.41 -16.71 5.10
CA SER A 169 45.17 -16.30 4.48
C SER A 169 44.19 -17.47 4.38
N ILE A 170 43.01 -17.29 4.91
CA ILE A 170 41.92 -18.28 4.83
C ILE A 170 41.00 -17.88 3.68
N PRO A 171 41.06 -18.58 2.54
CA PRO A 171 40.23 -18.26 1.38
C PRO A 171 38.80 -18.78 1.57
N GLY A 172 37.79 -17.94 1.26
CA GLY A 172 36.44 -18.39 0.97
C GLY A 172 36.30 -18.74 -0.49
N LYS A 173 35.06 -18.89 -0.97
CA LYS A 173 34.77 -19.16 -2.39
C LYS A 173 34.97 -17.93 -3.25
N ASN A 174 34.56 -16.78 -2.79
CA ASN A 174 34.56 -15.50 -3.54
C ASN A 174 35.50 -14.44 -2.96
N ARG A 175 35.96 -14.59 -1.71
CA ARG A 175 36.81 -13.60 -1.00
C ARG A 175 37.70 -14.27 0.05
N LYS A 176 38.73 -13.57 0.51
CA LYS A 176 39.45 -13.98 1.73
C LYS A 176 38.59 -13.67 2.94
N VAL A 177 38.35 -14.71 3.75
CA VAL A 177 37.39 -14.64 4.87
C VAL A 177 38.04 -14.29 6.18
N ALA A 178 39.30 -14.76 6.38
CA ALA A 178 40.04 -14.47 7.59
C ALA A 178 41.53 -14.42 7.33
N LEU A 179 42.25 -13.74 8.22
CA LEU A 179 43.70 -13.67 8.27
C LEU A 179 44.19 -14.10 9.65
N VAL A 180 45.12 -15.03 9.69
CA VAL A 180 45.77 -15.50 10.94
C VAL A 180 47.23 -15.13 10.89
N PHE A 181 47.64 -14.24 11.79
CA PHE A 181 49.03 -13.83 11.92
C PHE A 181 49.69 -14.68 13.02
N SER A 182 50.91 -15.23 12.75
CA SER A 182 51.68 -15.99 13.70
C SER A 182 53.15 -16.03 13.29
N LYS A 183 54.00 -16.74 14.07
CA LYS A 183 55.41 -16.97 13.71
C LYS A 183 55.50 -18.00 12.57
N ALA A 184 56.46 -17.83 11.66
CA ALA A 184 56.66 -18.69 10.50
C ALA A 184 56.72 -20.21 10.88
N ARG A 185 57.45 -20.56 11.95
CA ARG A 185 57.57 -21.94 12.39
C ARG A 185 56.24 -22.58 12.87
N ASN A 186 55.26 -21.79 13.27
CA ASN A 186 53.93 -22.29 13.64
C ASN A 186 53.14 -22.78 12.43
N PHE A 187 53.54 -22.38 11.23
CA PHE A 187 52.98 -22.84 9.97
C PHE A 187 53.83 -23.91 9.25
N ASP A 188 54.85 -24.48 9.90
CA ASP A 188 55.69 -25.55 9.33
C ASP A 188 54.93 -26.74 8.76
N PHE A 189 53.74 -27.04 9.32
CA PHE A 189 52.87 -28.10 8.82
C PHE A 189 52.29 -27.79 7.40
N ILE A 190 52.25 -26.50 7.02
CA ILE A 190 51.78 -26.07 5.71
C ILE A 190 52.93 -26.13 4.69
N THR A 191 54.17 -25.88 5.13
CA THR A 191 55.35 -25.82 4.27
C THR A 191 55.99 -27.19 4.02
N LYS A 192 55.81 -28.14 4.93
CA LYS A 192 56.38 -29.51 4.77
C LYS A 192 55.64 -30.27 3.67
N LYS A 193 56.40 -30.78 2.70
CA LYS A 193 55.91 -31.52 1.52
C LYS A 193 54.93 -32.67 1.84
N SER A 194 55.06 -33.28 3.04
CA SER A 194 54.21 -34.36 3.50
C SER A 194 52.82 -33.95 4.02
N THR A 195 52.67 -32.69 4.46
CA THR A 195 51.47 -32.20 5.11
C THR A 195 50.79 -31.03 4.36
N ALA A 196 51.52 -30.40 3.42
CA ALA A 196 51.07 -29.23 2.69
C ALA A 196 49.71 -29.44 2.01
N ALA A 197 49.54 -30.50 1.25
CA ALA A 197 48.30 -30.78 0.52
C ALA A 197 47.09 -31.03 1.44
N LEU A 198 47.34 -31.59 2.63
CA LEU A 198 46.29 -31.80 3.62
C LEU A 198 45.94 -30.49 4.30
N ALA A 199 46.94 -29.71 4.69
CA ALA A 199 46.75 -28.39 5.28
C ALA A 199 45.99 -27.44 4.37
N GLU A 200 46.35 -27.37 3.07
CA GLU A 200 45.69 -26.58 2.09
C GLU A 200 44.20 -26.93 1.95
N ARG A 201 43.90 -28.23 1.83
CA ARG A 201 42.53 -28.72 1.76
C ARG A 201 41.72 -28.40 3.00
N VAL A 202 42.32 -28.48 4.19
CA VAL A 202 41.69 -28.17 5.45
C VAL A 202 41.39 -26.68 5.59
N ILE A 203 42.36 -25.82 5.27
CA ILE A 203 42.23 -24.37 5.36
C ILE A 203 41.21 -23.87 4.36
N THR A 204 41.24 -24.35 3.11
CA THR A 204 40.27 -23.98 2.07
C THR A 204 38.85 -24.39 2.49
N LYS A 205 38.68 -25.62 3.00
CA LYS A 205 37.38 -26.08 3.46
C LYS A 205 36.87 -25.28 4.67
N SER A 206 37.74 -24.96 5.63
CA SER A 206 37.37 -24.16 6.80
C SER A 206 36.98 -22.71 6.39
N GLY A 207 37.67 -22.13 5.42
CA GLY A 207 37.33 -20.83 4.87
C GLY A 207 35.97 -20.80 4.19
N GLN A 208 35.66 -21.82 3.38
CA GLN A 208 34.33 -21.95 2.75
C GLN A 208 33.20 -22.06 3.78
N ILE A 209 33.43 -22.82 4.86
CA ILE A 209 32.44 -22.97 5.92
C ILE A 209 32.26 -21.63 6.64
N LEU A 210 33.36 -20.92 6.94
CA LEU A 210 33.30 -19.60 7.58
C LEU A 210 32.56 -18.58 6.71
N GLU A 211 32.82 -18.55 5.41
CA GLU A 211 32.11 -17.67 4.47
C GLU A 211 30.62 -17.97 4.44
N ASN A 212 30.23 -19.23 4.32
CA ASN A 212 28.84 -19.64 4.32
C ASN A 212 28.13 -19.25 5.63
N THR A 213 28.81 -19.37 6.74
CA THR A 213 28.24 -19.01 8.05
C THR A 213 28.07 -17.51 8.20
N LEU A 214 29.06 -16.72 7.79
CA LEU A 214 28.93 -15.25 7.78
C LEU A 214 27.80 -14.79 6.88
N LEU A 215 27.65 -15.41 5.70
CA LEU A 215 26.51 -15.14 4.80
C LEU A 215 25.18 -15.55 5.44
N TYR A 216 25.12 -16.72 6.08
CA TYR A 216 23.90 -17.17 6.77
C TYR A 216 23.50 -16.21 7.90
N LEU A 217 24.47 -15.73 8.68
CA LEU A 217 24.22 -14.76 9.75
C LEU A 217 23.72 -13.41 9.20
N ASP A 218 24.28 -12.94 8.10
CA ASP A 218 23.81 -11.72 7.44
C ASP A 218 22.36 -11.89 6.95
N VAL A 219 22.05 -13.01 6.28
CA VAL A 219 20.70 -13.34 5.86
C VAL A 219 19.74 -13.48 7.06
N PHE A 220 20.17 -14.13 8.13
CA PHE A 220 19.37 -14.31 9.34
C PHE A 220 19.06 -12.96 10.02
N GLN A 221 20.06 -12.09 10.15
CA GLN A 221 19.87 -10.74 10.68
C GLN A 221 18.93 -9.90 9.79
N LYS A 222 19.09 -9.98 8.47
CA LYS A 222 18.18 -9.32 7.53
C LYS A 222 16.76 -9.84 7.65
N ASN A 223 16.58 -11.16 7.79
CA ASN A 223 15.25 -11.75 7.98
C ASN A 223 14.62 -11.33 9.32
N LEU A 224 15.39 -11.23 10.41
CA LEU A 224 14.89 -10.69 11.68
C LEU A 224 14.45 -9.23 11.55
N GLN A 225 15.22 -8.41 10.83
CA GLN A 225 14.85 -7.04 10.54
C GLN A 225 13.58 -6.95 9.67
N ILE A 226 13.49 -7.79 8.63
CA ILE A 226 12.31 -7.86 7.76
C ILE A 226 11.07 -8.30 8.56
N ASN A 227 11.18 -9.29 9.44
CA ASN A 227 10.07 -9.75 10.28
C ASN A 227 9.60 -8.65 11.25
N LYS A 228 10.53 -7.93 11.89
CA LYS A 228 10.17 -6.76 12.71
C LYS A 228 9.48 -5.68 11.89
N LEU A 229 10.00 -5.38 10.68
CA LEU A 229 9.36 -4.46 9.75
C LEU A 229 7.95 -4.90 9.37
N PHE A 230 7.76 -6.21 9.16
CA PHE A 230 6.45 -6.78 8.81
C PHE A 230 5.46 -6.68 9.97
N GLU A 231 5.86 -6.98 11.20
CA GLU A 231 5.02 -6.83 12.41
C GLU A 231 4.61 -5.36 12.60
N VAL A 232 5.55 -4.44 12.47
CA VAL A 232 5.30 -3.00 12.54
C VAL A 232 4.34 -2.56 11.44
N SER A 233 4.55 -3.03 10.21
CA SER A 233 3.67 -2.74 9.07
C SER A 233 2.24 -3.23 9.30
N GLN A 234 2.06 -4.42 9.85
CA GLN A 234 0.75 -4.97 10.17
C GLN A 234 0.02 -4.13 11.23
N GLN A 235 0.72 -3.69 12.26
CA GLN A 235 0.15 -2.83 13.31
C GLN A 235 -0.21 -1.44 12.76
N ILE A 236 0.62 -0.87 11.90
CA ILE A 236 0.35 0.41 11.22
C ILE A 236 -0.91 0.29 10.35
N LEU A 237 -1.02 -0.77 9.55
CA LEU A 237 -2.14 -1.01 8.64
C LEU A 237 -3.45 -1.36 9.37
N SER A 238 -3.39 -1.82 10.62
CA SER A 238 -4.57 -2.15 11.42
C SER A 238 -5.29 -0.93 12.00
N SER A 239 -4.65 0.23 12.04
CA SER A 239 -5.24 1.46 12.55
C SER A 239 -5.76 2.33 11.41
N LEU A 240 -6.96 2.88 11.57
CA LEU A 240 -7.57 3.86 10.67
C LEU A 240 -7.50 5.29 11.25
N ASN A 241 -6.86 5.46 12.41
CA ASN A 241 -6.68 6.76 13.05
C ASN A 241 -5.29 7.31 12.72
N THR A 242 -5.24 8.41 11.97
CA THR A 242 -4.01 9.08 11.52
C THR A 242 -3.05 9.39 12.65
N GLU A 243 -3.52 9.88 13.79
CA GLU A 243 -2.68 10.26 14.94
C GLU A 243 -2.04 9.02 15.59
N LYS A 244 -2.81 7.95 15.76
CA LYS A 244 -2.28 6.67 16.27
C LYS A 244 -1.24 6.08 15.34
N ILE A 245 -1.45 6.13 14.02
CA ILE A 245 -0.48 5.66 13.01
C ILE A 245 0.83 6.43 13.16
N LEU A 246 0.78 7.77 13.24
CA LEU A 246 1.97 8.62 13.31
C LEU A 246 2.77 8.40 14.60
N ASN A 247 2.09 8.32 15.75
CA ASN A 247 2.74 8.04 17.03
C ASN A 247 3.40 6.66 17.05
N PHE A 248 2.70 5.65 16.56
CA PHE A 248 3.23 4.29 16.46
C PHE A 248 4.43 4.22 15.53
N LEU A 249 4.39 4.90 14.39
CA LEU A 249 5.51 4.99 13.44
C LEU A 249 6.76 5.56 14.09
N LEU A 250 6.65 6.68 14.80
CA LEU A 250 7.78 7.34 15.43
C LEU A 250 8.36 6.47 16.57
N GLN A 251 7.51 5.76 17.30
CA GLN A 251 7.92 4.80 18.30
C GLN A 251 8.65 3.61 17.69
N ALA A 252 8.07 2.97 16.68
CA ALA A 252 8.66 1.81 16.00
C ALA A 252 10.00 2.16 15.33
N LEU A 253 10.12 3.35 14.73
CA LEU A 253 11.37 3.86 14.19
C LEU A 253 12.44 3.96 15.29
N SER A 254 12.10 4.39 16.51
CA SER A 254 13.04 4.51 17.61
C SER A 254 13.58 3.17 18.14
N GLU A 255 12.92 2.06 17.84
CA GLU A 255 13.38 0.70 18.17
C GLU A 255 14.37 0.14 17.15
N VAL A 256 14.29 0.62 15.90
CA VAL A 256 15.08 0.09 14.77
C VAL A 256 16.27 1.00 14.42
N VAL A 257 16.08 2.31 14.48
CA VAL A 257 17.11 3.32 14.24
C VAL A 257 17.15 4.25 15.43
N SER A 258 18.28 4.30 16.15
CA SER A 258 18.45 5.28 17.22
C SER A 258 18.50 6.69 16.62
N PHE A 259 17.81 7.64 17.24
CA PHE A 259 17.87 9.05 16.90
C PHE A 259 17.58 9.90 18.15
N ASP A 260 18.09 11.13 18.18
CA ASP A 260 17.93 12.02 19.33
C ASP A 260 16.64 12.82 19.23
N ALA A 261 16.22 13.18 18.02
CA ALA A 261 14.92 13.80 17.76
C ALA A 261 14.32 13.33 16.43
N GLY A 262 13.00 13.27 16.39
CA GLY A 262 12.25 12.89 15.19
C GLY A 262 10.93 13.64 15.10
N VAL A 263 10.51 13.96 13.88
CA VAL A 263 9.24 14.66 13.60
C VAL A 263 8.63 14.16 12.32
N ILE A 264 7.31 14.07 12.31
CA ILE A 264 6.54 13.77 11.09
C ILE A 264 5.64 14.96 10.79
N PHE A 265 5.84 15.50 9.61
CA PHE A 265 4.99 16.55 9.04
C PHE A 265 4.00 15.92 8.05
N LEU A 266 2.74 16.36 8.08
CA LEU A 266 1.80 16.11 6.99
C LEU A 266 1.74 17.32 6.06
N PHE A 267 1.65 17.03 4.77
CA PHE A 267 1.51 18.06 3.74
C PHE A 267 0.05 18.48 3.60
N ASP A 268 -0.20 19.75 3.82
CA ASP A 268 -1.50 20.38 3.57
C ASP A 268 -1.54 20.97 2.15
N GLN A 269 -2.43 20.46 1.33
CA GLN A 269 -2.53 20.84 -0.10
C GLN A 269 -3.06 22.28 -0.27
N ASP A 270 -3.96 22.71 0.62
CA ASP A 270 -4.62 24.01 0.52
C ASP A 270 -3.66 25.16 0.86
N SER A 271 -2.97 25.05 1.99
CA SER A 271 -1.99 26.05 2.43
C SER A 271 -0.59 25.85 1.83
N ARG A 272 -0.32 24.69 1.19
CA ARG A 272 1.00 24.26 0.71
C ARG A 272 2.09 24.29 1.78
N ASN A 273 1.71 23.94 3.01
CA ASN A 273 2.60 23.90 4.16
C ASN A 273 2.80 22.47 4.67
N LEU A 274 3.90 22.25 5.37
CA LEU A 274 4.16 21.07 6.18
C LEU A 274 3.75 21.36 7.62
N ILE A 275 2.72 20.69 8.09
CA ILE A 275 2.17 20.85 9.44
C ILE A 275 2.71 19.73 10.33
N ARG A 276 3.37 20.07 11.45
CA ARG A 276 3.83 19.10 12.44
C ARG A 276 2.64 18.36 13.05
N LYS A 277 2.67 17.05 13.04
CA LYS A 277 1.64 16.19 13.65
C LYS A 277 2.14 15.46 14.87
N VAL A 278 3.31 14.84 14.80
CA VAL A 278 3.95 14.15 15.92
C VAL A 278 5.43 14.47 15.95
N SER A 279 6.00 14.51 17.16
CA SER A 279 7.44 14.70 17.34
C SER A 279 7.92 14.03 18.61
N LYS A 280 9.21 13.67 18.65
CA LYS A 280 9.94 13.14 19.81
C LYS A 280 11.28 13.88 19.90
N GLY A 281 11.68 14.29 21.11
CA GLY A 281 12.94 15.01 21.31
C GLY A 281 12.91 16.47 20.91
N TYR A 282 11.73 17.06 20.70
CA TYR A 282 11.52 18.49 20.49
C TYR A 282 10.65 19.06 21.63
N ASP A 283 10.83 20.34 21.94
CA ASP A 283 9.94 21.04 22.89
C ASP A 283 8.51 21.09 22.35
N GLN A 284 7.54 20.77 23.20
CA GLN A 284 6.15 20.63 22.79
C GLN A 284 5.49 21.97 22.40
N ASP A 285 5.97 23.10 22.92
CA ASP A 285 5.37 24.42 22.75
C ASP A 285 5.70 25.11 21.42
N VAL A 286 6.53 24.50 20.56
CA VAL A 286 6.87 25.09 19.26
C VAL A 286 5.89 24.62 18.21
N ASP A 287 4.94 25.48 17.82
CA ASP A 287 4.11 25.23 16.64
C ASP A 287 4.97 25.35 15.38
N LEU A 288 5.43 24.20 14.88
CA LEU A 288 6.37 24.13 13.76
C LEU A 288 5.60 23.87 12.47
N THR A 289 5.34 24.95 11.74
CA THR A 289 4.83 24.89 10.36
C THR A 289 5.93 25.34 9.41
N LEU A 290 6.26 24.50 8.42
CA LEU A 290 7.29 24.80 7.42
C LEU A 290 6.67 25.00 6.05
N LYS A 291 7.17 25.98 5.30
CA LYS A 291 6.79 26.16 3.90
C LYS A 291 7.51 25.14 3.01
N VAL A 292 6.90 24.77 1.90
CA VAL A 292 7.59 24.02 0.84
C VAL A 292 8.82 24.79 0.39
N GLY A 293 9.99 24.13 0.33
CA GLY A 293 11.29 24.73 0.06
C GLY A 293 12.04 25.25 1.30
N GLN A 294 11.41 25.32 2.47
CA GLN A 294 12.03 25.82 3.69
C GLN A 294 12.75 24.70 4.46
N GLY A 295 14.05 24.83 4.63
CA GLY A 295 14.86 23.84 5.33
C GLY A 295 14.95 22.50 4.58
N ALA A 296 15.58 21.50 5.18
CA ALA A 296 15.71 20.16 4.58
C ALA A 296 14.32 19.51 4.37
N CYS A 297 13.40 19.63 5.32
CA CYS A 297 12.06 19.08 5.19
C CYS A 297 11.24 19.73 4.08
N GLY A 298 11.30 21.08 3.96
CA GLY A 298 10.63 21.80 2.87
C GLY A 298 11.25 21.50 1.50
N TRP A 299 12.58 21.33 1.44
CA TRP A 299 13.27 20.90 0.22
C TRP A 299 12.82 19.49 -0.21
N VAL A 300 12.72 18.55 0.74
CA VAL A 300 12.19 17.21 0.50
C VAL A 300 10.74 17.26 -0.01
N ALA A 301 9.92 18.12 0.55
CA ALA A 301 8.54 18.30 0.09
C ALA A 301 8.48 18.83 -1.35
N GLN A 302 9.41 19.71 -1.74
CA GLN A 302 9.47 20.28 -3.08
C GLN A 302 10.00 19.30 -4.13
N ASN A 303 11.08 18.57 -3.78
CA ASN A 303 11.81 17.74 -4.74
C ASN A 303 11.43 16.27 -4.70
N LYS A 304 10.71 15.84 -3.65
CA LYS A 304 10.30 14.44 -3.42
C LYS A 304 11.49 13.47 -3.37
N GLN A 305 12.63 13.95 -2.89
CA GLN A 305 13.89 13.23 -2.77
C GLN A 305 14.39 13.27 -1.33
N ILE A 306 15.14 12.25 -0.93
CA ILE A 306 15.74 12.17 0.40
C ILE A 306 16.81 13.27 0.54
N SER A 307 16.81 13.98 1.66
CA SER A 307 17.86 14.91 2.06
C SER A 307 18.64 14.31 3.21
N LEU A 308 19.94 14.12 3.04
CA LEU A 308 20.88 13.67 4.07
C LEU A 308 21.89 14.76 4.34
N LEU A 309 21.92 15.28 5.56
CA LEU A 309 22.87 16.28 6.04
C LEU A 309 23.81 15.60 7.05
N GLU A 310 25.01 15.23 6.61
CA GLU A 310 26.02 14.61 7.46
C GLU A 310 26.59 15.59 8.51
N ASP A 311 26.62 16.88 8.18
CA ASP A 311 26.98 17.98 9.08
C ASP A 311 26.03 19.15 8.81
N VAL A 312 25.07 19.36 9.71
CA VAL A 312 24.05 20.41 9.56
C VAL A 312 24.65 21.83 9.57
N LYS A 313 25.81 22.01 10.22
CA LYS A 313 26.50 23.33 10.29
C LYS A 313 27.09 23.75 8.96
N LYS A 314 27.36 22.82 8.06
CA LYS A 314 27.90 23.08 6.71
C LYS A 314 26.82 23.22 5.64
N SER A 315 25.56 22.98 5.97
CA SER A 315 24.47 22.98 5.00
C SER A 315 23.57 24.20 5.13
N ALA A 316 23.41 24.94 4.05
CA ALA A 316 22.44 26.03 3.95
C ALA A 316 20.99 25.57 3.98
N GLN A 317 20.74 24.26 3.81
CA GLN A 317 19.42 23.67 3.84
C GLN A 317 18.92 23.37 5.26
N TYR A 318 19.77 23.45 6.27
CA TYR A 318 19.35 23.18 7.64
C TYR A 318 18.54 24.36 8.21
N TYR A 319 17.36 24.05 8.75
CA TYR A 319 16.56 25.00 9.52
C TYR A 319 16.72 24.69 11.02
N PRO A 320 17.43 25.56 11.80
CA PRO A 320 17.83 25.23 13.16
C PRO A 320 16.65 25.30 14.12
N VAL A 321 16.15 24.16 14.54
CA VAL A 321 15.12 24.01 15.61
C VAL A 321 15.78 23.54 16.90
N ARG A 322 16.79 22.66 16.83
CA ARG A 322 17.57 22.15 17.97
C ARG A 322 19.04 22.55 17.84
N GLN A 323 19.62 23.00 18.94
CA GLN A 323 21.02 23.44 18.97
C GLN A 323 22.02 22.27 18.98
N GLU A 324 21.63 21.13 19.55
CA GLU A 324 22.48 19.94 19.68
C GLU A 324 22.58 19.10 18.40
N THR A 325 21.74 19.35 17.42
CA THR A 325 21.73 18.57 16.18
C THR A 325 23.02 18.74 15.38
N LEU A 326 23.66 17.63 15.02
CA LEU A 326 24.87 17.59 14.20
C LEU A 326 24.64 16.93 12.84
N SER A 327 23.73 15.96 12.73
CA SER A 327 23.32 15.36 11.45
C SER A 327 21.80 15.20 11.36
N GLN A 328 21.27 15.24 10.14
CA GLN A 328 19.84 15.18 9.89
C GLN A 328 19.56 14.35 8.63
N VAL A 329 18.47 13.60 8.65
CA VAL A 329 17.90 12.96 7.47
C VAL A 329 16.42 13.31 7.35
N ALA A 330 15.99 13.68 6.15
CA ALA A 330 14.58 13.93 5.83
C ALA A 330 14.17 13.07 4.63
N LEU A 331 13.03 12.36 4.77
CA LEU A 331 12.50 11.45 3.78
C LEU A 331 11.08 11.85 3.40
N PRO A 332 10.73 11.81 2.11
CA PRO A 332 9.37 12.05 1.68
C PRO A 332 8.48 10.84 1.99
N LEU A 333 7.30 11.07 2.50
CA LEU A 333 6.23 10.08 2.60
C LEU A 333 5.42 10.14 1.31
N LEU A 334 5.73 9.27 0.36
CA LEU A 334 5.14 9.26 -0.98
C LEU A 334 4.18 8.08 -1.15
N PHE A 335 2.99 8.37 -1.65
CA PHE A 335 2.04 7.35 -2.14
C PHE A 335 1.72 7.63 -3.60
N GLN A 336 2.00 6.67 -4.50
CA GLN A 336 1.81 6.82 -5.96
C GLN A 336 2.37 8.14 -6.53
N ASN A 337 3.55 8.54 -6.04
CA ASN A 337 4.24 9.80 -6.37
C ASN A 337 3.56 11.09 -5.84
N GLU A 338 2.51 10.99 -5.02
CA GLU A 338 1.93 12.11 -4.30
C GLU A 338 2.58 12.26 -2.92
N LEU A 339 2.85 13.50 -2.52
CA LEU A 339 3.42 13.81 -1.22
C LEU A 339 2.33 13.81 -0.15
N ILE A 340 2.43 12.87 0.80
CA ILE A 340 1.56 12.80 1.99
C ILE A 340 2.18 13.61 3.14
N GLY A 341 3.50 13.58 3.26
CA GLY A 341 4.21 14.26 4.34
C GLY A 341 5.72 14.10 4.24
N VAL A 342 6.42 14.46 5.31
CA VAL A 342 7.88 14.33 5.45
C VAL A 342 8.21 13.78 6.83
N LEU A 343 9.03 12.73 6.87
CA LEU A 343 9.67 12.20 8.07
C LEU A 343 11.04 12.86 8.20
N CYS A 344 11.35 13.43 9.35
CA CYS A 344 12.66 14.01 9.65
C CYS A 344 13.20 13.41 10.95
N LEU A 345 14.46 12.97 10.92
CA LEU A 345 15.19 12.46 12.08
C LEU A 345 16.50 13.22 12.25
N GLU A 346 16.89 13.47 13.50
CA GLU A 346 18.09 14.22 13.87
C GLU A 346 18.94 13.43 14.85
N SER A 347 20.27 13.61 14.74
CA SER A 347 21.21 13.06 15.71
C SER A 347 22.23 14.10 16.17
N ASN A 348 22.64 13.95 17.44
CA ASN A 348 23.71 14.73 18.07
C ASN A 348 25.12 14.22 17.69
N GLN A 349 25.22 13.34 16.70
CA GLN A 349 26.49 12.81 16.16
C GLN A 349 26.65 13.19 14.69
N LEU A 350 27.87 13.52 14.27
CA LEU A 350 28.21 13.79 12.88
C LEU A 350 28.14 12.52 12.03
N GLY A 351 27.56 12.63 10.84
CA GLY A 351 27.51 11.52 9.88
C GLY A 351 26.81 10.26 10.40
N TYR A 352 25.88 10.41 11.33
CA TYR A 352 25.23 9.28 12.02
C TYR A 352 24.41 8.38 11.08
N PHE A 353 23.68 8.98 10.14
CA PHE A 353 22.83 8.25 9.23
C PHE A 353 23.64 7.67 8.07
N THR A 354 23.73 6.34 8.01
CA THR A 354 24.48 5.58 6.99
C THR A 354 23.56 5.13 5.85
N SER A 355 24.14 4.66 4.73
CA SER A 355 23.39 4.09 3.62
C SER A 355 22.46 2.94 4.06
N ARG A 356 22.89 2.13 5.03
CA ARG A 356 22.09 1.04 5.60
C ARG A 356 20.87 1.56 6.38
N SER A 357 21.05 2.61 7.18
CA SER A 357 19.92 3.23 7.89
C SER A 357 18.94 3.89 6.92
N LEU A 358 19.43 4.49 5.82
CA LEU A 358 18.59 5.08 4.78
C LEU A 358 17.69 4.07 4.09
N GLU A 359 18.19 2.87 3.76
CA GLU A 359 17.38 1.80 3.18
C GLU A 359 16.20 1.42 4.08
N LEU A 360 16.47 1.22 5.38
CA LEU A 360 15.44 0.91 6.37
C LEU A 360 14.43 2.05 6.53
N LEU A 361 14.91 3.28 6.68
CA LEU A 361 14.07 4.47 6.82
C LEU A 361 13.16 4.68 5.60
N ASN A 362 13.68 4.40 4.41
CA ASN A 362 12.88 4.49 3.17
C ASN A 362 11.74 3.47 3.14
N ILE A 363 11.99 2.24 3.60
CA ILE A 363 10.94 1.21 3.72
C ILE A 363 9.85 1.68 4.71
N PHE A 364 10.25 2.21 5.87
CA PHE A 364 9.31 2.78 6.83
C PHE A 364 8.52 3.96 6.26
N ALA A 365 9.18 4.87 5.54
CA ALA A 365 8.54 6.02 4.90
C ALA A 365 7.47 5.58 3.88
N MET A 366 7.75 4.55 3.08
CA MET A 366 6.79 3.99 2.12
C MET A 366 5.59 3.35 2.84
N GLN A 367 5.82 2.56 3.89
CA GLN A 367 4.75 1.94 4.68
C GLN A 367 3.88 2.99 5.37
N ALA A 368 4.54 4.00 5.96
CA ALA A 368 3.87 5.14 6.58
C ALA A 368 2.96 5.87 5.59
N ALA A 369 3.47 6.20 4.41
CA ALA A 369 2.71 6.89 3.38
C ALA A 369 1.48 6.07 2.94
N SER A 370 1.64 4.75 2.75
CA SER A 370 0.54 3.86 2.41
C SER A 370 -0.54 3.83 3.51
N ALA A 371 -0.15 3.66 4.77
CA ALA A 371 -1.08 3.62 5.89
C ALA A 371 -1.83 4.95 6.10
N LEU A 372 -1.11 6.08 5.99
CA LEU A 372 -1.70 7.41 6.10
C LEU A 372 -2.69 7.70 4.97
N ASN A 373 -2.35 7.30 3.75
CA ASN A 373 -3.28 7.42 2.63
C ASN A 373 -4.54 6.57 2.85
N ASN A 374 -4.40 5.32 3.30
CA ASN A 374 -5.54 4.46 3.60
C ASN A 374 -6.44 5.05 4.69
N ALA A 375 -5.86 5.59 5.77
CA ALA A 375 -6.61 6.26 6.83
C ALA A 375 -7.36 7.50 6.30
N LYS A 376 -6.72 8.33 5.48
CA LYS A 376 -7.34 9.50 4.84
C LYS A 376 -8.50 9.10 3.92
N GLN A 377 -8.32 8.07 3.08
CA GLN A 377 -9.39 7.56 2.20
C GLN A 377 -10.57 7.01 3.01
N PHE A 378 -10.29 6.34 4.12
CA PHE A 378 -11.34 5.82 4.99
C PHE A 378 -12.13 6.95 5.69
N GLU A 379 -11.47 8.02 6.14
CA GLU A 379 -12.12 9.19 6.70
C GLU A 379 -13.04 9.88 5.68
N ILE A 380 -12.56 10.06 4.45
CA ILE A 380 -13.36 10.58 3.33
C ILE A 380 -14.57 9.67 3.07
N PHE A 381 -14.37 8.35 3.05
CA PHE A 381 -15.45 7.39 2.86
C PHE A 381 -16.52 7.49 3.95
N LEU A 382 -16.13 7.56 5.23
CA LEU A 382 -17.07 7.72 6.35
C LEU A 382 -17.84 9.03 6.26
N THR A 383 -17.18 10.13 5.94
CA THR A 383 -17.81 11.45 5.77
C THR A 383 -18.83 11.42 4.63
N LYS A 384 -18.47 10.80 3.50
CA LYS A 384 -19.39 10.62 2.36
C LYS A 384 -20.60 9.77 2.76
N GLN A 385 -20.38 8.65 3.44
CA GLN A 385 -21.46 7.76 3.90
C GLN A 385 -22.40 8.46 4.89
N SER A 386 -21.85 9.27 5.81
CA SER A 386 -22.65 10.06 6.74
C SER A 386 -23.51 11.08 5.99
N LEU A 387 -22.94 11.80 5.01
CA LEU A 387 -23.67 12.76 4.18
C LEU A 387 -24.77 12.08 3.36
N GLU A 388 -24.50 10.93 2.76
CA GLU A 388 -25.49 10.14 2.04
C GLU A 388 -26.65 9.71 2.96
N HIS A 389 -26.33 9.30 4.19
CA HIS A 389 -27.35 8.95 5.16
C HIS A 389 -28.23 10.14 5.59
N GLU A 390 -27.65 11.33 5.76
CA GLU A 390 -28.40 12.57 6.04
C GLU A 390 -29.31 12.95 4.87
N LEU A 391 -28.84 12.84 3.63
CA LEU A 391 -29.63 13.09 2.44
C LEU A 391 -30.77 12.09 2.27
N LEU A 392 -30.57 10.82 2.62
CA LEU A 392 -31.65 9.81 2.64
C LEU A 392 -32.75 10.17 3.64
N LYS A 393 -32.38 10.68 4.83
CA LYS A 393 -33.36 11.16 5.82
C LYS A 393 -34.14 12.35 5.27
N ALA A 394 -33.47 13.33 4.66
CA ALA A 394 -34.09 14.49 4.02
C ALA A 394 -35.06 14.08 2.93
N GLY A 395 -34.70 13.12 2.07
CA GLY A 395 -35.58 12.58 1.02
C GLY A 395 -36.84 11.91 1.57
N LYS A 396 -36.74 11.21 2.72
CA LYS A 396 -37.93 10.66 3.38
C LYS A 396 -38.89 11.76 3.86
N VAL A 397 -38.37 12.85 4.42
CA VAL A 397 -39.17 14.01 4.83
C VAL A 397 -39.81 14.67 3.61
N GLN A 398 -39.03 14.88 2.54
CA GLN A 398 -39.50 15.46 1.29
C GLN A 398 -40.64 14.66 0.66
N LYS A 399 -40.53 13.31 0.66
CA LYS A 399 -41.58 12.41 0.13
C LYS A 399 -42.93 12.59 0.84
N VAL A 400 -42.92 12.98 2.11
CA VAL A 400 -44.16 13.26 2.86
C VAL A 400 -44.83 14.57 2.40
N LEU A 401 -44.06 15.49 1.80
CA LEU A 401 -44.63 16.73 1.23
C LEU A 401 -45.37 16.51 -0.08
N LEU A 402 -45.04 15.47 -0.82
CA LEU A 402 -45.70 15.14 -2.08
C LEU A 402 -46.99 14.34 -1.84
N PRO A 403 -47.99 14.43 -2.73
CA PRO A 403 -49.20 13.61 -2.66
C PRO A 403 -48.85 12.13 -2.64
N SER A 404 -49.41 11.38 -1.70
CA SER A 404 -49.26 9.92 -1.62
C SER A 404 -50.34 9.17 -2.43
N HIS A 405 -51.52 9.78 -2.62
CA HIS A 405 -52.64 9.21 -3.35
C HIS A 405 -53.35 10.31 -4.15
N PRO A 406 -53.88 10.00 -5.34
CA PRO A 406 -54.68 10.96 -6.11
C PRO A 406 -55.99 11.29 -5.34
N PRO A 407 -56.43 12.55 -5.38
CA PRO A 407 -57.69 12.91 -4.80
C PRO A 407 -58.84 12.26 -5.56
N SER A 408 -59.94 11.96 -4.88
CA SER A 408 -61.15 11.35 -5.49
C SER A 408 -62.03 12.44 -6.10
N PHE A 409 -62.36 12.28 -7.37
CA PHE A 409 -63.31 13.08 -8.10
C PHE A 409 -64.30 12.19 -8.88
N ASN A 410 -65.56 12.56 -8.90
CA ASN A 410 -66.58 11.72 -9.58
C ASN A 410 -66.35 11.67 -11.10
N ASN A 411 -65.85 12.75 -11.70
CA ASN A 411 -65.72 12.90 -13.15
C ASN A 411 -64.29 13.01 -13.65
N LEU A 412 -63.29 12.85 -12.76
CA LEU A 412 -61.86 12.88 -13.10
C LEU A 412 -61.16 11.60 -12.67
N ASN A 413 -60.52 10.95 -13.63
CA ASN A 413 -59.65 9.80 -13.36
C ASN A 413 -58.20 10.30 -13.33
N ILE A 414 -57.62 10.27 -12.12
CA ILE A 414 -56.34 10.93 -11.82
C ILE A 414 -55.29 9.86 -11.47
N SER A 415 -54.09 10.06 -11.99
CA SER A 415 -52.95 9.19 -11.66
C SER A 415 -51.65 10.00 -11.78
N PHE A 416 -50.63 9.64 -11.01
CA PHE A 416 -49.31 10.26 -11.07
C PHE A 416 -48.20 9.27 -10.83
N ALA A 417 -47.00 9.59 -11.21
CA ALA A 417 -45.77 8.95 -10.81
C ALA A 417 -44.70 10.01 -10.52
N HIS A 418 -43.88 9.74 -9.51
CA HIS A 418 -42.71 10.55 -9.17
C HIS A 418 -41.56 9.61 -8.83
N LEU A 419 -40.49 9.68 -9.60
CA LEU A 419 -39.29 8.85 -9.48
C LEU A 419 -38.08 9.76 -9.35
N ALA A 420 -37.55 9.86 -8.13
CA ALA A 420 -36.34 10.64 -7.90
C ALA A 420 -35.10 9.91 -8.44
N SER A 421 -34.25 10.61 -9.17
CA SER A 421 -32.97 10.12 -9.70
C SER A 421 -31.90 9.96 -8.62
N LYS A 422 -32.01 10.73 -7.54
CA LYS A 422 -31.13 10.76 -6.38
C LYS A 422 -31.90 10.59 -5.08
N MET A 423 -31.21 10.75 -3.95
CA MET A 423 -31.77 10.63 -2.60
C MET A 423 -32.84 11.69 -2.30
N VAL A 424 -32.78 12.85 -2.97
CA VAL A 424 -33.71 13.96 -2.92
C VAL A 424 -33.99 14.45 -4.33
N SER A 425 -35.16 15.03 -4.58
CA SER A 425 -35.65 15.46 -5.90
C SER A 425 -35.81 16.99 -5.98
N GLY A 426 -35.55 17.54 -7.19
CA GLY A 426 -35.90 18.91 -7.55
C GLY A 426 -37.34 19.04 -8.00
N ASP A 427 -37.92 17.99 -8.54
CA ASP A 427 -39.28 17.96 -9.04
C ASP A 427 -40.32 18.18 -7.95
N LEU A 428 -41.33 18.91 -8.27
CA LEU A 428 -42.50 19.14 -7.41
C LEU A 428 -43.80 18.90 -8.17
N PHE A 429 -44.80 18.42 -7.46
CA PHE A 429 -46.19 18.42 -7.94
C PHE A 429 -47.15 18.39 -6.74
N ASP A 430 -48.34 18.93 -6.93
CA ASP A 430 -49.45 18.79 -5.99
C ASP A 430 -50.78 18.74 -6.72
N LEU A 431 -51.73 18.05 -6.12
CA LEU A 431 -53.07 17.83 -6.62
C LEU A 431 -54.07 18.29 -5.56
N VAL A 432 -54.71 19.40 -5.76
CA VAL A 432 -55.47 20.06 -4.72
C VAL A 432 -56.93 20.18 -5.11
N PRO A 433 -57.84 19.46 -4.46
CA PRO A 433 -59.28 19.75 -4.57
C PRO A 433 -59.56 21.20 -4.09
N MET A 434 -60.14 22.01 -4.95
CA MET A 434 -60.58 23.36 -4.62
C MET A 434 -62.03 23.33 -4.17
N ASP A 435 -62.85 22.55 -4.85
CA ASP A 435 -64.21 22.10 -4.47
C ASP A 435 -64.52 20.72 -5.11
N ASP A 436 -65.77 20.27 -5.06
CA ASP A 436 -66.18 18.96 -5.60
C ASP A 436 -66.07 18.85 -7.13
N GLN A 437 -65.89 19.95 -7.83
CA GLN A 437 -65.87 20.04 -9.30
C GLN A 437 -64.69 20.85 -9.86
N MET A 438 -63.77 21.31 -8.97
CA MET A 438 -62.59 22.05 -9.32
C MET A 438 -61.32 21.45 -8.71
N LEU A 439 -60.37 21.07 -9.60
CA LEU A 439 -59.07 20.52 -9.23
C LEU A 439 -57.96 21.51 -9.61
N GLY A 440 -57.13 21.87 -8.67
CA GLY A 440 -55.85 22.54 -8.91
C GLY A 440 -54.71 21.52 -9.10
N VAL A 441 -53.89 21.71 -10.13
CA VAL A 441 -52.70 20.92 -10.43
C VAL A 441 -51.50 21.87 -10.55
N ILE A 442 -50.46 21.58 -9.79
CA ILE A 442 -49.16 22.24 -9.92
C ILE A 442 -48.10 21.18 -10.22
N ILE A 443 -47.21 21.49 -11.16
CA ILE A 443 -46.03 20.68 -11.48
C ILE A 443 -44.87 21.62 -11.79
N GLY A 444 -43.66 21.27 -11.43
CA GLY A 444 -42.49 22.08 -11.70
C GLY A 444 -41.21 21.29 -11.44
N ASP A 445 -40.12 21.90 -11.89
CA ASP A 445 -38.76 21.40 -11.68
C ASP A 445 -37.85 22.57 -11.25
N VAL A 446 -37.00 22.31 -10.26
CA VAL A 446 -36.08 23.28 -9.68
C VAL A 446 -34.69 23.10 -10.29
N SER A 447 -34.10 24.19 -10.75
CA SER A 447 -32.74 24.18 -11.31
C SER A 447 -31.70 23.61 -10.32
N GLY A 448 -30.85 22.70 -10.83
CA GLY A 448 -29.81 22.03 -10.03
C GLY A 448 -30.31 20.73 -9.41
N LYS A 449 -29.43 20.05 -8.63
CA LYS A 449 -29.71 18.73 -8.05
C LYS A 449 -29.22 18.64 -6.60
N GLY A 450 -29.85 17.77 -5.80
CA GLY A 450 -29.45 17.51 -4.45
C GLY A 450 -30.16 18.38 -3.41
N ALA A 451 -29.51 18.63 -2.26
CA ALA A 451 -30.14 19.26 -1.08
C ALA A 451 -30.72 20.66 -1.39
N HIS A 452 -30.02 21.45 -2.21
CA HIS A 452 -30.45 22.79 -2.57
C HIS A 452 -31.80 22.76 -3.33
N ALA A 453 -31.91 21.97 -4.40
CA ALA A 453 -33.13 21.81 -5.18
C ALA A 453 -34.29 21.28 -4.32
N ALA A 454 -34.02 20.35 -3.41
CA ALA A 454 -34.97 19.79 -2.48
C ALA A 454 -35.56 20.84 -1.52
N ILE A 455 -34.75 21.77 -1.03
CA ILE A 455 -35.20 22.87 -0.15
C ILE A 455 -36.07 23.85 -0.93
N MET A 456 -35.65 24.24 -2.13
CA MET A 456 -36.44 25.15 -3.00
C MET A 456 -37.78 24.53 -3.38
N MET A 457 -37.80 23.26 -3.78
CA MET A 457 -39.03 22.51 -4.05
C MET A 457 -39.98 22.55 -2.85
N SER A 458 -39.45 22.31 -1.65
CA SER A 458 -40.25 22.35 -0.42
C SER A 458 -40.82 23.74 -0.13
N LEU A 459 -40.02 24.79 -0.39
CA LEU A 459 -40.45 26.18 -0.25
C LEU A 459 -41.59 26.53 -1.23
N ILE A 460 -41.45 26.14 -2.50
CA ILE A 460 -42.50 26.37 -3.55
C ILE A 460 -43.80 25.65 -3.14
N LEU A 461 -43.74 24.40 -2.73
CA LEU A 461 -44.93 23.65 -2.29
C LEU A 461 -45.57 24.25 -1.03
N ALA A 462 -44.79 24.67 -0.05
CA ALA A 462 -45.31 25.33 1.14
C ALA A 462 -45.99 26.67 0.79
N GLY A 463 -45.34 27.50 -0.01
CA GLY A 463 -45.91 28.75 -0.54
C GLY A 463 -47.18 28.51 -1.32
N PHE A 464 -47.19 27.55 -2.25
CA PHE A 464 -48.37 27.18 -3.01
C PHE A 464 -49.55 26.80 -2.07
N ARG A 465 -49.32 25.93 -1.09
CA ARG A 465 -50.34 25.47 -0.14
C ARG A 465 -50.87 26.61 0.73
N ALA A 466 -50.06 27.62 1.02
CA ALA A 466 -50.50 28.80 1.74
C ALA A 466 -51.36 29.71 0.86
N PHE A 467 -50.93 29.98 -0.41
CA PHE A 467 -51.60 30.90 -1.32
C PHE A 467 -52.88 30.38 -1.96
N LYS A 468 -52.97 29.02 -2.18
CA LYS A 468 -54.17 28.43 -2.79
C LYS A 468 -55.48 28.63 -2.03
N LYS A 469 -55.42 28.98 -0.73
CA LYS A 469 -56.59 29.29 0.10
C LYS A 469 -57.07 30.72 -0.03
N SER A 470 -56.33 31.56 -0.74
CA SER A 470 -56.67 32.97 -1.00
C SER A 470 -57.55 33.09 -2.25
N ALA A 471 -58.31 34.15 -2.34
CA ALA A 471 -59.12 34.44 -3.55
C ALA A 471 -58.26 35.02 -4.70
N LEU A 472 -57.13 34.35 -4.96
CA LEU A 472 -56.18 34.73 -6.01
C LEU A 472 -56.42 33.93 -7.31
N THR A 473 -56.15 34.55 -8.43
CA THR A 473 -56.15 33.89 -9.74
C THR A 473 -54.93 33.03 -9.91
N VAL A 474 -54.93 32.14 -10.94
CA VAL A 474 -53.82 31.22 -11.25
C VAL A 474 -52.51 31.99 -11.47
N CYS A 475 -52.54 33.08 -12.23
CA CYS A 475 -51.36 33.90 -12.53
C CYS A 475 -50.85 34.67 -11.29
N GLU A 476 -51.75 35.15 -10.40
CA GLU A 476 -51.35 35.84 -9.16
C GLU A 476 -50.66 34.89 -8.17
N ILE A 477 -51.07 33.62 -8.10
CA ILE A 477 -50.40 32.60 -7.28
C ILE A 477 -48.99 32.37 -7.80
N VAL A 478 -48.81 32.22 -9.11
CA VAL A 478 -47.49 32.03 -9.73
C VAL A 478 -46.60 33.27 -9.50
N ALA A 479 -47.13 34.50 -9.60
CA ALA A 479 -46.42 35.74 -9.29
C ALA A 479 -45.95 35.81 -7.82
N ARG A 480 -46.77 35.36 -6.90
CA ARG A 480 -46.36 35.28 -5.47
C ARG A 480 -45.31 34.22 -5.20
N LEU A 481 -45.40 33.08 -5.88
CA LEU A 481 -44.37 32.02 -5.78
C LEU A 481 -43.03 32.53 -6.35
N ASN A 482 -43.07 33.29 -7.45
CA ASN A 482 -41.88 33.93 -8.01
C ASN A 482 -41.18 34.82 -6.97
N ASN A 483 -41.92 35.74 -6.36
CA ASN A 483 -41.35 36.69 -5.38
C ASN A 483 -40.87 35.98 -4.12
N LEU A 484 -41.63 34.98 -3.64
CA LEU A 484 -41.20 34.14 -2.48
C LEU A 484 -39.88 33.46 -2.75
N LEU A 485 -39.67 32.92 -3.97
CA LEU A 485 -38.47 32.22 -4.31
C LEU A 485 -37.28 33.18 -4.49
N GLU A 486 -37.49 34.29 -5.22
CA GLU A 486 -36.46 35.31 -5.44
C GLU A 486 -35.95 35.95 -4.14
N GLU A 487 -36.88 36.29 -3.20
CA GLU A 487 -36.51 36.83 -1.89
C GLU A 487 -35.79 35.85 -0.98
N SER A 488 -35.99 34.53 -1.16
CA SER A 488 -35.52 33.48 -0.24
C SER A 488 -34.23 32.80 -0.68
N VAL A 489 -33.78 32.96 -1.92
CA VAL A 489 -32.69 32.18 -2.51
C VAL A 489 -31.65 33.10 -3.16
N SER A 490 -30.38 32.70 -3.10
CA SER A 490 -29.27 33.44 -3.71
C SER A 490 -29.35 33.46 -5.25
N GLU A 491 -28.71 34.46 -5.86
CA GLU A 491 -28.65 34.66 -7.31
C GLU A 491 -28.34 33.38 -8.11
N GLY A 492 -29.07 33.22 -9.23
CA GLY A 492 -28.85 32.13 -10.19
C GLY A 492 -29.70 30.87 -9.95
N ASN A 493 -30.55 30.84 -8.95
CA ASN A 493 -31.46 29.74 -8.68
C ASN A 493 -32.87 30.07 -9.17
N TYR A 494 -33.48 29.16 -9.92
CA TYR A 494 -34.81 29.32 -10.48
C TYR A 494 -35.55 28.00 -10.53
N ALA A 495 -36.85 28.06 -10.80
CA ALA A 495 -37.64 26.87 -11.10
C ALA A 495 -38.54 27.09 -12.31
N THR A 496 -38.83 26.02 -12.99
CA THR A 496 -39.90 25.97 -13.99
C THR A 496 -41.19 25.51 -13.33
N LEU A 497 -42.33 26.06 -13.71
CA LEU A 497 -43.59 25.78 -13.05
C LEU A 497 -44.78 25.88 -14.01
N VAL A 498 -45.72 24.93 -13.87
CA VAL A 498 -47.08 25.08 -14.37
C VAL A 498 -48.05 24.99 -13.22
N TYR A 499 -48.92 25.98 -13.12
CA TYR A 499 -50.09 25.89 -12.25
C TYR A 499 -51.37 26.01 -13.09
N LEU A 500 -52.34 25.13 -12.88
CA LEU A 500 -53.60 25.11 -13.58
C LEU A 500 -54.77 24.68 -12.68
N THR A 501 -55.98 25.11 -13.08
CA THR A 501 -57.25 24.71 -12.46
C THR A 501 -58.14 24.07 -13.50
N LEU A 502 -58.74 22.93 -13.19
CA LEU A 502 -59.70 22.18 -14.01
C LEU A 502 -61.10 22.30 -13.39
N SER A 503 -62.05 22.83 -14.12
CA SER A 503 -63.45 22.89 -13.72
C SER A 503 -64.30 21.97 -14.57
N THR A 504 -64.82 20.92 -13.97
CA THR A 504 -65.80 20.03 -14.64
C THR A 504 -67.20 20.64 -14.74
N ARG A 505 -67.50 21.66 -13.91
CA ARG A 505 -68.75 22.40 -13.95
C ARG A 505 -68.83 23.28 -15.18
N GLU A 506 -67.73 23.97 -15.49
CA GLU A 506 -67.64 24.97 -16.56
C GLU A 506 -67.01 24.40 -17.83
N ASN A 507 -66.59 23.12 -17.80
CA ASN A 507 -65.86 22.44 -18.88
C ASN A 507 -64.65 23.29 -19.38
N LYS A 508 -63.91 23.90 -18.45
CA LYS A 508 -62.79 24.77 -18.76
C LYS A 508 -61.57 24.47 -17.88
N MET A 509 -60.45 24.81 -18.43
CA MET A 509 -59.16 24.82 -17.75
C MET A 509 -58.58 26.24 -17.80
N ILE A 510 -58.02 26.71 -16.69
CA ILE A 510 -57.25 27.96 -16.63
C ILE A 510 -55.85 27.61 -16.21
N PHE A 511 -54.82 28.04 -16.92
CA PHE A 511 -53.43 27.73 -16.59
C PHE A 511 -52.48 28.92 -16.80
N THR A 512 -51.33 28.83 -16.12
CA THR A 512 -50.14 29.67 -16.29
C THR A 512 -48.94 28.73 -16.36
N ASN A 513 -48.19 28.84 -17.47
CA ASN A 513 -46.93 28.12 -17.63
C ASN A 513 -45.77 29.13 -17.45
N ALA A 514 -44.95 28.92 -16.45
CA ALA A 514 -43.76 29.70 -16.12
C ALA A 514 -42.49 28.95 -16.54
N GLY A 515 -42.31 28.79 -17.85
CA GLY A 515 -41.09 28.20 -18.45
C GLY A 515 -40.94 26.68 -18.30
N HIS A 516 -41.98 25.98 -17.88
CA HIS A 516 -41.96 24.54 -17.73
C HIS A 516 -42.28 23.78 -19.02
N ASN A 517 -41.92 22.53 -19.13
CA ASN A 517 -42.32 21.62 -20.20
C ASN A 517 -43.83 21.73 -20.43
N PRO A 518 -44.28 22.12 -21.66
CA PRO A 518 -45.69 22.37 -21.89
C PRO A 518 -46.53 21.11 -21.65
N PRO A 519 -47.51 21.11 -20.72
CA PRO A 519 -48.44 20.02 -20.61
C PRO A 519 -49.16 19.75 -21.95
N ILE A 520 -49.45 18.50 -22.21
CA ILE A 520 -50.14 18.03 -23.42
C ILE A 520 -51.61 17.83 -23.09
N LEU A 521 -52.47 18.51 -23.79
CA LEU A 521 -53.92 18.24 -23.79
C LEU A 521 -54.24 17.36 -25.00
N LEU A 522 -54.63 16.10 -24.73
CA LEU A 522 -55.14 15.17 -25.74
C LEU A 522 -56.67 15.22 -25.71
N HIS A 523 -57.27 15.67 -26.79
CA HIS A 523 -58.73 15.75 -26.96
C HIS A 523 -59.35 14.40 -27.26
N ALA A 524 -60.65 14.29 -27.01
CA ALA A 524 -61.41 13.08 -27.26
C ALA A 524 -61.40 12.62 -28.73
N ASP A 525 -61.19 13.56 -29.67
CA ASP A 525 -61.04 13.30 -31.12
C ASP A 525 -59.64 12.82 -31.53
N GLY A 526 -58.68 12.72 -30.57
CA GLY A 526 -57.31 12.33 -30.82
C GLY A 526 -56.37 13.47 -31.20
N SER A 527 -56.86 14.69 -31.34
CA SER A 527 -55.99 15.88 -31.54
C SER A 527 -55.24 16.22 -30.26
N THR A 528 -54.05 16.85 -30.40
CA THR A 528 -53.21 17.22 -29.27
C THR A 528 -52.89 18.70 -29.30
N GLU A 529 -52.95 19.35 -28.16
CA GLU A 529 -52.53 20.74 -27.96
C GLU A 529 -51.48 20.84 -26.85
N LYS A 530 -50.44 21.69 -27.05
CA LYS A 530 -49.45 22.01 -26.01
C LYS A 530 -49.87 23.26 -25.24
N LEU A 531 -49.86 23.21 -23.94
CA LEU A 531 -50.25 24.33 -23.08
C LEU A 531 -49.02 25.24 -22.85
N MET A 532 -48.87 26.17 -23.79
CA MET A 532 -47.75 27.13 -23.78
C MET A 532 -48.21 28.53 -23.36
N GLY A 533 -47.31 29.33 -22.81
CA GLY A 533 -47.53 30.72 -22.45
C GLY A 533 -47.93 30.90 -20.99
N GLY A 534 -47.73 32.09 -20.47
CA GLY A 534 -47.97 32.45 -19.06
C GLY A 534 -46.90 33.39 -18.54
N GLY A 535 -45.63 33.07 -18.71
CA GLY A 535 -44.52 33.90 -18.26
C GLY A 535 -43.18 33.20 -18.33
N ILE A 536 -42.17 33.83 -17.75
CA ILE A 536 -40.83 33.26 -17.63
C ILE A 536 -40.73 32.37 -16.38
N ILE A 537 -39.61 31.66 -16.24
CA ILE A 537 -39.25 30.85 -15.02
C ILE A 537 -39.42 31.67 -13.73
N ILE A 538 -39.77 31.01 -12.64
CA ILE A 538 -39.92 31.66 -11.32
C ILE A 538 -38.60 31.75 -10.56
N GLY A 539 -38.44 32.80 -9.74
CA GLY A 539 -37.26 33.03 -8.91
C GLY A 539 -36.08 33.71 -9.61
N TYR A 540 -36.24 34.05 -10.91
CA TYR A 540 -35.16 34.63 -11.72
C TYR A 540 -35.14 36.17 -11.65
N LEU A 541 -36.32 36.80 -11.68
CA LEU A 541 -36.48 38.27 -11.61
C LEU A 541 -37.63 38.63 -10.65
N PRO A 542 -37.47 39.67 -9.82
CA PRO A 542 -38.54 40.11 -8.94
C PRO A 542 -39.73 40.71 -9.70
N ASN A 543 -40.90 40.65 -9.09
CA ASN A 543 -42.13 41.34 -9.53
C ASN A 543 -42.55 41.03 -10.99
N GLN A 544 -42.29 39.79 -11.43
CA GLN A 544 -42.71 39.35 -12.78
C GLN A 544 -44.23 39.27 -12.90
N ILE A 545 -44.71 39.70 -14.06
CA ILE A 545 -46.14 39.63 -14.44
C ILE A 545 -46.37 38.33 -15.21
N TYR A 546 -47.29 37.52 -14.70
CA TYR A 546 -47.73 36.32 -15.35
C TYR A 546 -49.12 36.50 -15.92
N THR A 547 -49.42 35.79 -17.01
CA THR A 547 -50.74 35.78 -17.63
C THR A 547 -51.37 34.42 -17.51
N GLN A 548 -52.68 34.38 -17.36
CA GLN A 548 -53.43 33.10 -17.38
C GLN A 548 -54.13 32.92 -18.71
N ILE A 549 -54.21 31.67 -19.16
CA ILE A 549 -54.83 31.25 -20.42
C ILE A 549 -55.97 30.33 -20.10
N THR A 550 -57.11 30.54 -20.77
CA THR A 550 -58.29 29.67 -20.61
C THR A 550 -58.44 28.78 -21.85
N LYS A 551 -58.65 27.50 -21.61
CA LYS A 551 -58.93 26.48 -22.64
C LYS A 551 -60.16 25.66 -22.28
N SER A 552 -60.79 25.07 -23.31
CA SER A 552 -61.83 24.09 -23.09
C SER A 552 -61.24 22.79 -22.56
N PHE A 553 -61.93 22.15 -21.60
CA PHE A 553 -61.58 20.84 -21.07
C PHE A 553 -62.88 20.04 -20.99
N GLN A 554 -63.04 19.06 -21.90
CA GLN A 554 -64.29 18.38 -22.10
C GLN A 554 -64.21 16.89 -21.71
N LYS A 555 -65.35 16.29 -21.59
CA LYS A 555 -65.46 14.84 -21.32
C LYS A 555 -64.76 14.05 -22.42
N GLY A 556 -63.82 13.15 -22.00
CA GLY A 556 -62.96 12.40 -22.91
C GLY A 556 -61.54 12.94 -23.04
N ASP A 557 -61.33 14.22 -22.71
CA ASP A 557 -59.99 14.87 -22.76
C ASP A 557 -59.04 14.32 -21.70
N ILE A 558 -57.75 14.26 -22.02
CA ILE A 558 -56.67 13.88 -21.13
C ILE A 558 -55.67 15.02 -21.03
N LEU A 559 -55.46 15.52 -19.83
CA LEU A 559 -54.33 16.40 -19.48
C LEU A 559 -53.14 15.55 -19.05
N PHE A 560 -52.00 15.74 -19.70
CA PHE A 560 -50.74 15.07 -19.41
C PHE A 560 -49.68 16.11 -19.06
N CYS A 561 -49.25 16.14 -17.79
CA CYS A 561 -48.17 17.01 -17.33
C CYS A 561 -46.96 16.12 -17.03
N TYR A 562 -45.75 16.63 -17.32
CA TYR A 562 -44.51 15.87 -17.15
C TYR A 562 -43.33 16.81 -16.96
N THR A 563 -42.27 16.32 -16.27
CA THR A 563 -40.98 16.98 -16.19
C THR A 563 -40.02 16.45 -17.27
N ASP A 564 -38.96 17.20 -17.56
CA ASP A 564 -37.99 16.90 -18.63
C ASP A 564 -37.31 15.52 -18.46
N GLY A 565 -37.13 15.00 -17.23
CA GLY A 565 -36.61 13.66 -17.00
C GLY A 565 -37.36 12.53 -17.72
N LEU A 566 -38.61 12.78 -18.17
CA LEU A 566 -39.32 11.84 -19.02
C LEU A 566 -38.80 11.87 -20.47
N THR A 567 -38.68 13.04 -21.05
CA THR A 567 -38.30 13.22 -22.47
C THR A 567 -36.80 13.14 -22.69
N GLU A 568 -36.01 13.56 -21.71
CA GLU A 568 -34.55 13.50 -21.71
C GLU A 568 -33.97 12.16 -21.20
N ALA A 569 -34.84 11.19 -20.86
CA ALA A 569 -34.41 9.85 -20.54
C ALA A 569 -33.60 9.22 -21.69
N ILE A 570 -32.33 8.87 -21.46
CA ILE A 570 -31.42 8.38 -22.50
C ILE A 570 -31.31 6.86 -22.51
N ASN A 571 -31.14 6.28 -23.68
CA ASN A 571 -30.85 4.89 -23.89
C ASN A 571 -29.31 4.60 -23.79
N LEU A 572 -28.93 3.34 -23.97
CA LEU A 572 -27.51 2.94 -23.97
C LEU A 572 -26.67 3.57 -25.10
N ASP A 573 -27.31 4.05 -26.17
CA ASP A 573 -26.67 4.71 -27.31
C ASP A 573 -26.60 6.24 -27.15
N GLY A 574 -27.08 6.78 -26.01
CA GLY A 574 -27.11 8.22 -25.74
C GLY A 574 -28.25 8.97 -26.44
N ILE A 575 -29.26 8.26 -26.95
CA ILE A 575 -30.42 8.86 -27.62
C ILE A 575 -31.52 9.14 -26.60
N GLU A 576 -32.12 10.34 -26.63
CA GLU A 576 -33.22 10.72 -25.78
C GLU A 576 -34.54 10.00 -26.15
N PHE A 577 -35.41 9.77 -25.16
CA PHE A 577 -36.75 9.23 -25.37
C PHE A 577 -37.56 10.12 -26.30
N GLY A 578 -37.51 11.42 -26.10
CA GLY A 578 -38.04 12.46 -26.94
C GLY A 578 -39.56 12.66 -26.85
N GLU A 579 -39.98 13.89 -27.14
CA GLU A 579 -41.38 14.27 -27.06
C GLU A 579 -42.23 13.62 -28.17
N GLU A 580 -41.67 13.42 -29.35
CA GLU A 580 -42.39 12.81 -30.48
C GLU A 580 -42.87 11.39 -30.14
N ARG A 581 -42.03 10.60 -29.50
CA ARG A 581 -42.39 9.26 -29.05
C ARG A 581 -43.48 9.29 -27.98
N LEU A 582 -43.38 10.23 -27.03
CA LEU A 582 -44.41 10.46 -26.03
C LEU A 582 -45.76 10.79 -26.68
N LEU A 583 -45.80 11.72 -27.64
CA LEU A 583 -47.02 12.08 -28.38
C LEU A 583 -47.63 10.89 -29.13
N GLN A 584 -46.82 10.06 -29.76
CA GLN A 584 -47.28 8.85 -30.45
C GLN A 584 -47.95 7.85 -29.47
N ILE A 585 -47.34 7.64 -28.29
CA ILE A 585 -47.86 6.78 -27.25
C ILE A 585 -49.22 7.31 -26.74
N LEU A 586 -49.29 8.62 -26.44
CA LEU A 586 -50.51 9.24 -25.94
C LEU A 586 -51.67 9.13 -26.95
N LYS A 587 -51.45 9.47 -28.25
CA LYS A 587 -52.44 9.38 -29.30
C LYS A 587 -52.97 7.96 -29.49
N LYS A 588 -52.08 6.98 -29.50
CA LYS A 588 -52.45 5.58 -29.70
C LYS A 588 -53.29 5.02 -28.55
N ASN A 589 -53.03 5.51 -27.34
CA ASN A 589 -53.54 4.91 -26.10
C ASN A 589 -54.50 5.83 -25.31
N GLY A 590 -55.06 6.89 -25.91
CA GLY A 590 -55.97 7.84 -25.26
C GLY A 590 -57.28 7.20 -24.75
N HIS A 591 -57.60 5.99 -25.21
CA HIS A 591 -58.77 5.23 -24.71
C HIS A 591 -58.54 4.64 -23.30
N LEU A 592 -57.31 4.46 -22.87
CA LEU A 592 -56.96 3.89 -21.55
C LEU A 592 -57.38 4.84 -20.42
N ASN A 593 -57.57 4.28 -19.20
CA ASN A 593 -57.69 5.13 -18.02
C ASN A 593 -56.32 5.68 -17.58
N SER A 594 -56.32 6.71 -16.71
CA SER A 594 -55.07 7.40 -16.32
C SER A 594 -54.05 6.46 -15.69
N TYR A 595 -54.49 5.45 -14.93
CA TYR A 595 -53.62 4.48 -14.28
C TYR A 595 -52.91 3.54 -15.28
N GLN A 596 -53.71 3.01 -16.24
CA GLN A 596 -53.18 2.18 -17.33
C GLN A 596 -52.20 2.95 -18.22
N LEU A 597 -52.56 4.20 -18.59
CA LEU A 597 -51.71 5.04 -19.40
C LEU A 597 -50.38 5.39 -18.71
N LYS A 598 -50.45 5.73 -17.42
CA LYS A 598 -49.26 5.96 -16.60
C LYS A 598 -48.32 4.75 -16.61
N ASN A 599 -48.85 3.56 -16.34
CA ASN A 599 -48.02 2.35 -16.26
C ASN A 599 -47.42 1.99 -17.62
N LEU A 600 -48.19 2.13 -18.70
CA LEU A 600 -47.69 1.93 -20.07
C LEU A 600 -46.51 2.89 -20.39
N ILE A 601 -46.64 4.17 -20.07
CA ILE A 601 -45.55 5.16 -20.31
C ILE A 601 -44.31 4.82 -19.53
N LEU A 602 -44.45 4.46 -18.25
CA LEU A 602 -43.28 4.08 -17.40
C LEU A 602 -42.63 2.79 -17.95
N GLU A 603 -43.39 1.83 -18.43
CA GLU A 603 -42.87 0.62 -19.06
C GLU A 603 -42.11 0.92 -20.36
N GLU A 604 -42.67 1.75 -21.21
CA GLU A 604 -42.05 2.18 -22.48
C GLU A 604 -40.70 2.93 -22.22
N VAL A 605 -40.67 3.84 -21.25
CA VAL A 605 -39.44 4.54 -20.85
C VAL A 605 -38.41 3.55 -20.29
N HIS A 606 -38.84 2.64 -19.41
CA HIS A 606 -37.93 1.63 -18.84
C HIS A 606 -37.36 0.69 -19.92
N ASN A 607 -38.20 0.24 -20.85
CA ASN A 607 -37.78 -0.61 -21.97
C ASN A 607 -36.81 0.13 -22.91
N PHE A 608 -37.01 1.42 -23.08
CA PHE A 608 -36.15 2.26 -23.90
C PHE A 608 -34.78 2.51 -23.27
N THR A 609 -34.75 2.90 -21.99
CA THR A 609 -33.50 3.23 -21.29
C THR A 609 -32.69 1.98 -20.98
N ARG A 610 -33.34 0.84 -20.71
CA ARG A 610 -32.72 -0.41 -20.20
C ARG A 610 -31.82 -0.18 -18.97
N MET A 611 -31.91 0.98 -18.34
CA MET A 611 -31.15 1.36 -17.15
C MET A 611 -31.99 1.15 -15.90
N LYS A 612 -31.29 0.85 -14.78
CA LYS A 612 -31.96 0.74 -13.47
C LYS A 612 -32.25 2.10 -12.83
N GLU A 613 -31.51 3.14 -13.20
CA GLU A 613 -31.60 4.48 -12.63
C GLU A 613 -31.79 5.51 -13.73
N PHE A 614 -32.60 6.54 -13.47
CA PHE A 614 -32.82 7.64 -14.37
C PHE A 614 -31.74 8.73 -14.16
N ASN A 615 -31.38 9.44 -15.22
CA ASN A 615 -30.40 10.52 -15.16
C ASN A 615 -30.94 11.79 -14.50
N ASP A 616 -32.26 11.97 -14.54
CA ASP A 616 -32.97 13.07 -13.90
C ASP A 616 -34.24 12.60 -13.21
N ASP A 617 -34.81 13.48 -12.36
CA ASP A 617 -36.07 13.22 -11.69
C ASP A 617 -37.19 13.13 -12.72
N LEU A 618 -38.08 12.15 -12.59
CA LEU A 618 -39.16 11.91 -13.51
C LEU A 618 -40.50 12.05 -12.80
N THR A 619 -41.29 13.06 -13.20
CA THR A 619 -42.64 13.29 -12.68
C THR A 619 -43.67 13.29 -13.80
N ILE A 620 -44.78 12.58 -13.58
CA ILE A 620 -45.91 12.50 -14.50
C ILE A 620 -47.18 12.73 -13.70
N VAL A 621 -48.06 13.60 -14.21
CA VAL A 621 -49.44 13.76 -13.71
C VAL A 621 -50.39 13.62 -14.86
N ILE A 622 -51.37 12.74 -14.73
CA ILE A 622 -52.41 12.45 -15.76
C ILE A 622 -53.78 12.70 -15.15
N VAL A 623 -54.56 13.53 -15.80
CA VAL A 623 -55.96 13.80 -15.46
C VAL A 623 -56.83 13.52 -16.68
N LYS A 624 -57.71 12.50 -16.62
CA LYS A 624 -58.68 12.15 -17.66
C LYS A 624 -60.05 12.57 -17.22
N TYR A 625 -60.79 13.31 -18.04
CA TYR A 625 -62.18 13.67 -17.82
C TYR A 625 -63.08 12.53 -18.28
N THR A 626 -63.83 11.88 -17.38
CA THR A 626 -64.62 10.64 -17.60
C THR A 626 -66.13 10.88 -17.60
#